data_c2f94e7e0ed6a0b2590cbd28685924a1
#
_entry.id   c2f94e7e0ed6a0b2590cbd28685924a1
#
_cell.length_a   1.000
_cell.length_b   1.000
_cell.length_c   1.000
_cell.angle_alpha   90.00
_cell.angle_beta   90.00
_cell.angle_gamma   90.00
#
_symmetry.space_group_name_H-M   'P 1'
#
loop_
_entity.id
_entity.type
_entity.pdbx_description
1 polymer ?
#
loop_
_entity_poly.entity_id
_entity_poly.type
_entity_poly.pdbx_seq_one_letter_code
_entity_poly.pdbx_strand_id
1 'polypeptide(L)' 'MIQYALKCDQGHAFDSWFQSGAAFEALQKSGHLSCAVCGSAEVVKG' A
#
# COMPACT_ATOMS: atom_id res chain seq x y z
N MET A 1 9.05 11.83 5.16
CA MET A 1 8.14 10.91 4.46
C MET A 1 8.93 9.77 3.84
N ILE A 2 8.33 8.59 3.76
CA ILE A 2 9.00 7.39 3.27
C ILE A 2 8.25 6.87 2.06
N GLN A 3 8.97 6.48 1.03
CA GLN A 3 8.40 5.86 -0.16
C GLN A 3 8.48 4.34 -0.04
N TYR A 4 7.36 3.67 -0.22
CA TYR A 4 7.30 2.22 -0.24
C TYR A 4 6.86 1.73 -1.60
N ALA A 5 7.51 0.68 -2.09
CA ALA A 5 7.05 -0.04 -3.27
C ALA A 5 5.99 -1.03 -2.82
N LEU A 6 4.81 -0.94 -3.42
CA LEU A 6 3.66 -1.76 -3.06
C LEU A 6 3.21 -2.58 -4.25
N LYS A 7 2.49 -3.64 -3.96
CA LYS A 7 1.99 -4.53 -5.00
C LYS A 7 0.63 -5.08 -4.57
N CYS A 8 -0.33 -5.08 -5.48
CA CYS A 8 -1.64 -5.64 -5.19
C CYS A 8 -1.72 -7.10 -5.60
N ASP A 9 -2.81 -7.76 -5.23
CA ASP A 9 -3.00 -9.17 -5.50
C ASP A 9 -3.19 -9.48 -7.00
N GLN A 10 -3.46 -8.45 -7.79
CA GLN A 10 -3.57 -8.59 -9.24
C GLN A 10 -2.22 -8.43 -9.96
N GLY A 11 -1.15 -8.21 -9.20
CA GLY A 11 0.18 -8.07 -9.76
C GLY A 11 0.55 -6.65 -10.16
N HIS A 12 -0.25 -5.66 -9.80
CA HIS A 12 0.06 -4.26 -10.10
C HIS A 12 1.07 -3.72 -9.10
N ALA A 13 2.20 -3.23 -9.58
CA ALA A 13 3.24 -2.63 -8.74
C ALA A 13 3.14 -1.11 -8.82
N PHE A 14 3.24 -0.46 -7.66
CA PHE A 14 3.20 1.00 -7.60
C PHE A 14 3.91 1.49 -6.34
N ASP A 15 4.25 2.76 -6.33
CA ASP A 15 4.89 3.38 -5.18
C ASP A 15 3.92 4.32 -4.47
N SER A 16 4.09 4.43 -3.17
CA SER A 16 3.28 5.34 -2.39
C SER A 16 4.10 5.95 -1.26
N TRP A 17 3.71 7.15 -0.82
CA TRP A 17 4.40 7.87 0.23
C TRP A 17 3.64 7.76 1.54
N PHE A 18 4.38 7.53 2.63
CA PHE A 18 3.82 7.44 3.97
C PHE A 18 4.67 8.27 4.92
N GLN A 19 4.07 8.72 6.02
CA GLN A 19 4.82 9.47 7.03
C GLN A 19 5.87 8.60 7.71
N SER A 20 5.55 7.33 7.93
CA SER A 20 6.45 6.40 8.60
C SER A 20 5.99 4.96 8.32
N GLY A 21 6.81 3.99 8.73
CA GLY A 21 6.43 2.59 8.64
C GLY A 21 5.20 2.27 9.46
N ALA A 22 5.05 2.93 10.62
CA ALA A 22 3.86 2.73 11.46
C ALA A 22 2.60 3.22 10.76
N ALA A 23 2.69 4.32 10.00
CA ALA A 23 1.55 4.82 9.24
C ALA A 23 1.11 3.82 8.18
N PHE A 24 2.08 3.21 7.48
CA PHE A 24 1.78 2.19 6.50
C PHE A 24 1.08 0.99 7.14
N GLU A 25 1.60 0.51 8.26
CA GLU A 25 1.02 -0.64 8.95
C GLU A 25 -0.39 -0.34 9.46
N ALA A 26 -0.61 0.85 9.96
CA ALA A 26 -1.93 1.26 10.44
C ALA A 26 -2.95 1.25 9.30
N LEU A 27 -2.58 1.78 8.14
CA LEU A 27 -3.46 1.79 6.98
C LEU A 27 -3.72 0.37 6.47
N GLN A 28 -2.71 -0.47 6.47
CA GLN A 28 -2.84 -1.85 6.02
C GLN A 28 -3.79 -2.63 6.94
N LYS A 29 -3.64 -2.47 8.25
CA LYS A 29 -4.49 -3.17 9.23
C LYS A 29 -5.92 -2.71 9.19
N SER A 30 -6.15 -1.42 9.01
CA SER A 30 -7.50 -0.86 9.00
C SER A 30 -8.23 -1.05 7.68
N GLY A 31 -7.53 -1.53 6.64
CA GLY A 31 -8.13 -1.74 5.34
C GLY A 31 -8.29 -0.46 4.53
N HIS A 32 -7.63 0.62 4.93
CA HIS A 32 -7.69 1.88 4.19
C HIS A 32 -6.68 1.94 3.05
N LEU A 33 -5.80 0.95 2.97
CA LEU A 33 -4.80 0.89 1.92
C LEU A 33 -5.39 0.13 0.74
N SER A 34 -5.39 0.76 -0.42
CA SER A 34 -5.96 0.15 -1.63
C SER A 34 -5.04 0.35 -2.81
N CYS A 35 -5.20 -0.50 -3.82
CA CYS A 35 -4.43 -0.39 -5.05
C CYS A 35 -4.82 0.86 -5.82
N ALA A 36 -3.83 1.62 -6.27
CA ALA A 36 -4.07 2.83 -7.05
C ALA A 36 -4.45 2.52 -8.50
N VAL A 37 -4.29 1.28 -8.92
CA VAL A 37 -4.57 0.87 -10.30
C VAL A 37 -5.95 0.24 -10.43
N CYS A 38 -6.25 -0.75 -9.60
CA CYS A 38 -7.51 -1.50 -9.71
C CYS A 38 -8.43 -1.32 -8.51
N GLY A 39 -7.97 -0.64 -7.46
CA GLY A 39 -8.77 -0.40 -6.27
C GLY A 39 -8.87 -1.58 -5.32
N SER A 40 -8.05 -2.61 -5.51
CA SER A 40 -8.06 -3.78 -4.62
C SER A 40 -7.57 -3.40 -3.24
N ALA A 41 -8.18 -3.96 -2.20
CA ALA A 41 -7.74 -3.76 -0.82
C ALA A 41 -6.57 -4.67 -0.43
N GLU A 42 -6.23 -5.62 -1.28
CA GLU A 42 -5.16 -6.60 -1.02
C GLU A 42 -3.82 -6.05 -1.50
N VAL A 43 -3.26 -5.12 -0.74
CA VAL A 43 -1.99 -4.46 -1.08
C VAL A 43 -0.94 -4.82 -0.03
N VAL A 44 0.23 -5.22 -0.50
CA VAL A 44 1.36 -5.57 0.36
C VAL A 44 2.62 -4.88 -0.14
N LYS A 45 3.66 -4.89 0.68
CA LYS A 45 4.96 -4.39 0.24
C LYS A 45 5.52 -5.33 -0.83
N GLY A 46 5.88 -4.74 -1.94
CA GLY A 46 6.46 -5.49 -3.07
C GLY A 46 7.94 -5.72 -2.96
#